data_822f07b38dfc1136322e6cf6bc760b5a
#
_entry.id   822f07b38dfc1136322e6cf6bc760b5a
#
_cell.length_a   1.000
_cell.length_b   1.000
_cell.length_c   1.000
_cell.angle_alpha   90.00
_cell.angle_beta   90.00
_cell.angle_gamma   90.00
#
_symmetry.space_group_name_H-M   'P 1'
#
loop_
_entity.id
_entity.type
_entity.pdbx_description
1 polymer ?
#
loop_
_entity_poly.entity_id
_entity_poly.type
_entity_poly.pdbx_seq_one_letter_code
_entity_poly.pdbx_strand_id
1 'polypeptide(L)'
;MLFRSDTPVAKITISEMKKCAENFCIVFTNDIVPMMVVVLGRDGNATIDENFDGYVPASLKNYPFLLGNANGKRVLCIDMDSDHIRKGGEEGEILFDKEGNKSEFLDKVVSALKNYDADFRKTEAMMEEIKKAGILVDKELNLKVGEENYVLIKGFSIVSKSKLNELDDKTLAMFVRNGYMNLINIHLSSLGNFQTLASRILSK
;
A
#
# COMPACT_ATOMS: atom_id res chain seq x y z
N MET A 1 -11.27 -12.38 -7.65
CA MET A 1 -9.94 -12.00 -7.13
C MET A 1 -10.12 -11.71 -5.65
N LEU A 2 -9.36 -12.38 -4.81
CA LEU A 2 -9.56 -12.38 -3.36
C LEU A 2 -8.51 -11.45 -2.73
N PHE A 3 -8.94 -10.37 -2.08
CA PHE A 3 -8.08 -9.43 -1.37
C PHE A 3 -8.88 -8.75 -0.25
N ARG A 4 -8.16 -8.22 0.74
CA ARG A 4 -8.76 -7.51 1.86
C ARG A 4 -9.42 -6.22 1.36
N SER A 5 -10.73 -6.06 1.57
CA SER A 5 -11.53 -4.97 1.00
C SER A 5 -12.06 -3.97 2.03
N ASP A 6 -11.61 -4.05 3.29
CA ASP A 6 -12.18 -3.31 4.41
C ASP A 6 -11.38 -2.07 4.87
N THR A 7 -10.31 -1.72 4.15
CA THR A 7 -9.45 -0.58 4.51
C THR A 7 -9.45 0.51 3.44
N PRO A 8 -9.51 1.82 3.84
CA PRO A 8 -9.45 2.93 2.90
C PRO A 8 -8.07 3.14 2.28
N VAL A 9 -7.06 2.45 2.78
CA VAL A 9 -5.67 2.55 2.34
C VAL A 9 -5.00 1.18 2.30
N ALA A 10 -4.07 1.00 1.37
CA ALA A 10 -3.27 -0.21 1.27
C ALA A 10 -1.77 0.12 1.32
N LYS A 11 -1.01 -0.63 2.10
CA LYS A 11 0.46 -0.48 2.14
C LYS A 11 1.06 -0.87 0.81
N ILE A 12 2.00 -0.06 0.33
CA ILE A 12 2.74 -0.33 -0.89
C ILE A 12 4.25 -0.18 -0.64
N THR A 13 5.03 -0.82 -1.47
CA THR A 13 6.48 -0.67 -1.48
C THR A 13 6.92 0.34 -2.54
N ILE A 14 8.18 0.77 -2.47
CA ILE A 14 8.73 1.73 -3.45
C ILE A 14 8.70 1.19 -4.88
N SER A 15 8.84 -0.12 -5.06
CA SER A 15 8.78 -0.74 -6.39
C SER A 15 7.38 -0.74 -6.99
N GLU A 16 6.35 -0.65 -6.15
CA GLU A 16 4.94 -0.60 -6.57
C GLU A 16 4.45 0.81 -6.89
N MET A 17 5.13 1.86 -6.36
CA MET A 17 4.65 3.24 -6.42
C MET A 17 4.28 3.68 -7.84
N LYS A 18 5.11 3.36 -8.85
CA LYS A 18 4.85 3.76 -10.23
C LYS A 18 3.53 3.17 -10.76
N LYS A 19 3.30 1.88 -10.54
CA LYS A 19 2.07 1.20 -10.99
C LYS A 19 0.84 1.67 -10.22
N CYS A 20 0.99 1.86 -8.90
CA CYS A 20 -0.09 2.37 -8.07
C CYS A 20 -0.49 3.81 -8.45
N ALA A 21 0.48 4.66 -8.81
CA ALA A 21 0.25 6.06 -9.17
C ALA A 21 -0.58 6.23 -10.45
N GLU A 22 -0.72 5.20 -11.28
CA GLU A 22 -1.55 5.24 -12.49
C GLU A 22 -3.04 5.41 -12.17
N ASN A 23 -3.49 4.86 -11.04
CA ASN A 23 -4.91 4.83 -10.67
C ASN A 23 -5.22 5.39 -9.29
N PHE A 24 -4.22 5.54 -8.41
CA PHE A 24 -4.41 5.84 -7.00
C PHE A 24 -3.54 7.01 -6.54
N CYS A 25 -4.02 7.71 -5.51
CA CYS A 25 -3.18 8.63 -4.76
C CYS A 25 -2.24 7.88 -3.84
N ILE A 26 -0.98 8.25 -3.83
CA ILE A 26 0.01 7.77 -2.87
C ILE A 26 0.15 8.82 -1.78
N VAL A 27 0.06 8.41 -0.53
CA VAL A 27 0.24 9.26 0.65
C VAL A 27 1.17 8.56 1.65
N PHE A 28 1.61 9.27 2.67
CA PHE A 28 2.43 8.72 3.72
C PHE A 28 1.66 8.74 5.04
N THR A 29 1.73 7.66 5.81
CA THR A 29 1.11 7.64 7.14
C THR A 29 2.01 8.29 8.16
N ASN A 30 1.49 8.53 9.37
CA ASN A 30 2.27 9.02 10.50
C ASN A 30 3.43 8.08 10.87
N ASP A 31 3.27 6.77 10.63
CA ASP A 31 4.34 5.77 10.75
C ASP A 31 5.32 5.79 9.55
N ILE A 32 5.11 6.72 8.63
CA ILE A 32 5.98 6.99 7.48
C ILE A 32 6.13 5.76 6.57
N VAL A 33 5.02 5.15 6.28
CA VAL A 33 4.92 4.08 5.29
C VAL A 33 4.17 4.63 4.08
N PRO A 34 4.68 4.44 2.85
CA PRO A 34 3.93 4.83 1.66
C PRO A 34 2.69 3.96 1.56
N MET A 35 1.57 4.62 1.34
CA MET A 35 0.27 3.97 1.21
C MET A 35 -0.46 4.46 -0.02
N MET A 36 -1.16 3.56 -0.65
CA MET A 36 -2.12 3.85 -1.69
C MET A 36 -3.47 4.14 -1.06
N VAL A 37 -4.11 5.22 -1.48
CA VAL A 37 -5.51 5.50 -1.10
C VAL A 37 -6.43 4.68 -1.99
N VAL A 38 -7.25 3.84 -1.39
CA VAL A 38 -8.34 3.14 -2.05
C VAL A 38 -9.67 3.72 -1.59
N VAL A 39 -10.63 3.81 -2.50
CA VAL A 39 -11.97 4.31 -2.17
C VAL A 39 -12.82 3.16 -1.65
N LEU A 40 -13.38 3.33 -0.44
CA LEU A 40 -14.40 2.43 0.08
C LEU A 40 -15.79 2.91 -0.34
N GLY A 41 -16.59 1.99 -0.89
CA GLY A 41 -18.03 2.15 -1.04
C GLY A 41 -18.78 1.68 0.22
N ARG A 42 -20.13 1.68 0.15
CA ARG A 42 -20.97 1.16 1.24
C ARG A 42 -20.70 -0.31 1.58
N ASP A 43 -20.34 -1.10 0.56
CA ASP A 43 -20.20 -2.56 0.63
C ASP A 43 -18.73 -3.00 0.46
N GLY A 44 -17.78 -2.16 0.83
CA GLY A 44 -16.34 -2.47 0.72
C GLY A 44 -15.59 -1.59 -0.27
N ASN A 45 -14.54 -2.12 -0.89
CA ASN A 45 -13.69 -1.36 -1.79
C ASN A 45 -14.38 -1.04 -3.12
N ALA A 46 -14.66 0.24 -3.36
CA ALA A 46 -15.32 0.71 -4.58
C ALA A 46 -14.35 0.91 -5.76
N THR A 47 -13.05 0.88 -5.52
CA THR A 47 -12.02 1.16 -6.54
C THR A 47 -11.45 -0.11 -7.14
N ILE A 48 -11.24 -1.14 -6.29
CA ILE A 48 -10.70 -2.43 -6.73
C ILE A 48 -11.82 -3.45 -6.60
N ASP A 49 -12.59 -3.60 -7.64
CA ASP A 49 -13.65 -4.59 -7.80
C ASP A 49 -13.24 -5.68 -8.81
N GLU A 50 -14.16 -6.56 -9.16
CA GLU A 50 -13.92 -7.65 -10.11
C GLU A 50 -13.58 -7.19 -11.54
N ASN A 51 -13.95 -5.95 -11.91
CA ASN A 51 -13.69 -5.35 -13.21
C ASN A 51 -12.43 -4.45 -13.20
N PHE A 52 -11.74 -4.35 -12.07
CA PHE A 52 -10.53 -3.52 -11.99
C PHE A 52 -9.37 -4.18 -12.71
N ASP A 53 -8.91 -3.54 -13.79
CA ASP A 53 -7.80 -3.99 -14.65
C ASP A 53 -6.44 -3.39 -14.26
N GLY A 54 -6.40 -2.53 -13.25
CA GLY A 54 -5.17 -1.88 -12.77
C GLY A 54 -4.32 -2.75 -11.84
N TYR A 55 -3.26 -2.16 -11.33
CA TYR A 55 -2.34 -2.85 -10.43
C TYR A 55 -2.93 -2.99 -9.01
N VAL A 56 -3.04 -4.23 -8.54
CA VAL A 56 -3.41 -4.53 -7.14
C VAL A 56 -2.13 -4.72 -6.32
N PRO A 57 -1.94 -3.98 -5.21
CA PRO A 57 -0.75 -4.08 -4.37
C PRO A 57 -0.51 -5.46 -3.78
N ALA A 58 0.77 -5.81 -3.59
CA ALA A 58 1.16 -7.08 -2.99
C ALA A 58 0.62 -7.25 -1.56
N SER A 59 0.48 -6.17 -0.80
CA SER A 59 -0.13 -6.22 0.54
C SER A 59 -1.58 -6.72 0.52
N LEU A 60 -2.33 -6.45 -0.54
CA LEU A 60 -3.69 -6.97 -0.73
C LEU A 60 -3.68 -8.37 -1.32
N LYS A 61 -2.83 -8.62 -2.33
CA LYS A 61 -2.73 -9.92 -3.02
C LYS A 61 -2.24 -11.05 -2.11
N ASN A 62 -1.37 -10.73 -1.15
CA ASN A 62 -0.80 -11.72 -0.24
C ASN A 62 -1.80 -12.21 0.81
N TYR A 63 -2.92 -11.47 1.02
CA TYR A 63 -3.97 -11.91 1.95
C TYR A 63 -4.50 -13.29 1.52
N PRO A 64 -4.70 -14.23 2.44
CA PRO A 64 -4.65 -14.13 3.90
C PRO A 64 -3.29 -14.43 4.54
N PHE A 65 -2.21 -14.43 3.76
CA PHE A 65 -0.86 -14.73 4.24
C PHE A 65 -0.10 -13.46 4.58
N LEU A 66 0.69 -13.49 5.66
CA LEU A 66 1.55 -12.39 6.08
C LEU A 66 2.82 -12.92 6.78
N LEU A 67 3.88 -12.10 6.81
CA LEU A 67 5.04 -12.38 7.62
C LEU A 67 4.92 -11.66 8.97
N GLY A 68 4.80 -12.44 10.03
CA GLY A 68 4.90 -11.98 11.41
C GLY A 68 6.33 -12.01 11.93
N ASN A 69 6.50 -11.56 13.18
CA ASN A 69 7.73 -11.70 13.93
C ASN A 69 7.44 -12.45 15.22
N ALA A 70 8.09 -13.59 15.40
CA ALA A 70 8.03 -14.37 16.64
C ALA A 70 9.45 -14.56 17.17
N ASN A 71 9.75 -13.99 18.34
CA ASN A 71 11.06 -14.08 18.98
C ASN A 71 12.25 -13.69 18.06
N GLY A 72 12.09 -12.59 17.31
CA GLY A 72 13.10 -12.09 16.37
C GLY A 72 13.21 -12.87 15.05
N LYS A 73 12.41 -13.91 14.85
CA LYS A 73 12.37 -14.69 13.61
C LYS A 73 11.15 -14.35 12.79
N ARG A 74 11.32 -14.23 11.47
CA ARG A 74 10.20 -14.10 10.53
C ARG A 74 9.46 -15.44 10.44
N VAL A 75 8.16 -15.39 10.69
CA VAL A 75 7.26 -16.54 10.62
C VAL A 75 6.13 -16.27 9.67
N LEU A 76 5.72 -17.28 8.91
CA LEU A 76 4.50 -17.21 8.11
C LEU A 76 3.31 -17.24 9.06
N CYS A 77 2.43 -16.26 8.91
CA CYS A 77 1.13 -16.22 9.56
C CYS A 77 0.03 -16.33 8.51
N ILE A 78 -1.08 -16.94 8.91
CA ILE A 78 -2.26 -17.11 8.07
C ILE A 78 -3.45 -16.59 8.87
N ASP A 79 -4.25 -15.73 8.26
CA ASP A 79 -5.54 -15.31 8.83
C ASP A 79 -6.53 -16.47 8.66
N MET A 80 -6.76 -17.20 9.75
CA MET A 80 -7.62 -18.40 9.75
C MET A 80 -9.11 -18.08 9.73
N ASP A 81 -9.48 -16.82 10.00
CA ASP A 81 -10.87 -16.34 9.94
C ASP A 81 -11.22 -15.83 8.54
N SER A 82 -10.27 -15.86 7.61
CA SER A 82 -10.48 -15.49 6.22
C SER A 82 -11.39 -16.47 5.50
N ASP A 83 -12.36 -15.97 4.75
CA ASP A 83 -13.22 -16.76 3.85
C ASP A 83 -12.44 -17.52 2.76
N HIS A 84 -11.14 -17.20 2.61
CA HIS A 84 -10.23 -17.84 1.66
C HIS A 84 -9.56 -19.09 2.22
N ILE A 85 -9.72 -19.35 3.52
CA ILE A 85 -9.15 -20.52 4.20
C ILE A 85 -10.26 -21.50 4.53
N ARG A 86 -10.11 -22.73 4.06
CA ARG A 86 -11.03 -23.83 4.37
C ARG A 86 -10.27 -24.96 5.06
N LYS A 87 -10.91 -25.55 6.08
CA LYS A 87 -10.40 -26.73 6.76
C LYS A 87 -10.98 -27.97 6.09
N GLY A 88 -10.18 -28.62 5.27
CA GLY A 88 -10.64 -29.75 4.45
C GLY A 88 -11.45 -29.28 3.24
N GLY A 89 -11.50 -30.09 2.22
CA GLY A 89 -12.24 -29.79 0.99
C GLY A 89 -11.52 -30.32 -0.23
N GLU A 90 -12.25 -30.45 -1.31
CA GLU A 90 -11.74 -30.89 -2.61
C GLU A 90 -11.39 -29.70 -3.53
N GLU A 91 -11.76 -28.48 -3.13
CA GLU A 91 -11.52 -27.25 -3.88
C GLU A 91 -10.47 -26.37 -3.22
N GLY A 92 -9.62 -25.73 -4.04
CA GLY A 92 -8.58 -24.79 -3.61
C GLY A 92 -7.18 -25.42 -3.63
N GLU A 93 -6.19 -24.60 -3.26
CA GLU A 93 -4.79 -24.99 -3.20
C GLU A 93 -4.46 -25.61 -1.83
N ILE A 94 -3.89 -26.79 -1.82
CA ILE A 94 -3.46 -27.48 -0.61
C ILE A 94 -2.23 -26.75 -0.03
N LEU A 95 -2.25 -26.43 1.27
CA LEU A 95 -1.10 -25.80 1.94
C LEU A 95 -0.06 -26.82 2.41
N PHE A 96 -0.54 -27.98 2.89
CA PHE A 96 0.31 -29.08 3.40
C PHE A 96 -0.16 -30.40 2.84
N ASP A 97 0.78 -31.28 2.52
CA ASP A 97 0.47 -32.66 2.14
C ASP A 97 0.04 -33.51 3.36
N LYS A 98 -0.24 -34.81 3.11
CA LYS A 98 -0.67 -35.73 4.16
C LYS A 98 0.43 -36.05 5.20
N GLU A 99 1.68 -35.85 4.83
CA GLU A 99 2.86 -36.03 5.68
C GLU A 99 3.20 -34.74 6.45
N GLY A 100 2.50 -33.61 6.20
CA GLY A 100 2.73 -32.32 6.84
C GLY A 100 3.82 -31.48 6.17
N ASN A 101 4.31 -31.86 4.99
CA ASN A 101 5.24 -31.06 4.23
C ASN A 101 4.51 -29.93 3.50
N LYS A 102 5.21 -28.81 3.27
CA LYS A 102 4.66 -27.68 2.50
C LYS A 102 4.41 -28.08 1.05
N SER A 103 3.27 -27.64 0.53
CA SER A 103 2.98 -27.78 -0.89
C SER A 103 3.82 -26.81 -1.74
N GLU A 104 3.90 -27.06 -3.05
CA GLU A 104 4.52 -26.13 -4.00
C GLU A 104 3.83 -24.75 -3.99
N PHE A 105 2.51 -24.71 -3.82
CA PHE A 105 1.77 -23.47 -3.67
C PHE A 105 2.24 -22.66 -2.46
N LEU A 106 2.36 -23.31 -1.30
CA LEU A 106 2.81 -22.64 -0.08
C LEU A 106 4.26 -22.15 -0.20
N ASP A 107 5.14 -22.87 -0.89
CA ASP A 107 6.50 -22.42 -1.15
C ASP A 107 6.54 -21.18 -2.06
N LYS A 108 5.66 -21.09 -3.07
CA LYS A 108 5.47 -19.88 -3.89
C LYS A 108 5.00 -18.70 -3.04
N VAL A 109 4.02 -18.90 -2.15
CA VAL A 109 3.54 -17.87 -1.22
C VAL A 109 4.66 -17.38 -0.31
N VAL A 110 5.42 -18.30 0.31
CA VAL A 110 6.56 -17.91 1.17
C VAL A 110 7.61 -17.12 0.41
N SER A 111 7.90 -17.48 -0.83
CA SER A 111 8.85 -16.76 -1.68
C SER A 111 8.37 -15.35 -2.03
N ALA A 112 7.08 -15.21 -2.37
CA ALA A 112 6.47 -13.91 -2.64
C ALA A 112 6.51 -13.00 -1.41
N LEU A 113 6.18 -13.52 -0.23
CA LEU A 113 6.23 -12.78 1.02
C LEU A 113 7.65 -12.35 1.41
N LYS A 114 8.67 -13.20 1.18
CA LYS A 114 10.08 -12.84 1.42
C LYS A 114 10.52 -11.70 0.50
N ASN A 115 10.15 -11.75 -0.77
CA ASN A 115 10.45 -10.68 -1.73
C ASN A 115 9.78 -9.36 -1.31
N TYR A 116 8.50 -9.43 -0.91
CA TYR A 116 7.77 -8.28 -0.40
C TYR A 116 8.43 -7.69 0.86
N ASP A 117 8.84 -8.52 1.84
CA ASP A 117 9.52 -8.07 3.07
C ASP A 117 10.87 -7.38 2.75
N ALA A 118 11.63 -7.93 1.81
CA ALA A 118 12.90 -7.34 1.39
C ALA A 118 12.70 -5.96 0.73
N ASP A 119 11.66 -5.82 -0.10
CA ASP A 119 11.34 -4.55 -0.74
C ASP A 119 10.75 -3.54 0.24
N PHE A 120 9.96 -4.02 1.21
CA PHE A 120 9.42 -3.20 2.28
C PHE A 120 10.52 -2.58 3.15
N ARG A 121 11.60 -3.32 3.47
CA ARG A 121 12.76 -2.77 4.20
C ARG A 121 13.47 -1.66 3.43
N LYS A 122 13.59 -1.78 2.11
CA LYS A 122 14.13 -0.68 1.28
C LYS A 122 13.21 0.54 1.33
N THR A 123 11.91 0.29 1.37
CA THR A 123 10.90 1.35 1.52
C THR A 123 11.05 2.07 2.85
N GLU A 124 11.20 1.35 3.96
CA GLU A 124 11.44 1.92 5.28
C GLU A 124 12.70 2.80 5.29
N ALA A 125 13.82 2.30 4.73
CA ALA A 125 15.06 3.06 4.66
C ALA A 125 14.92 4.39 3.90
N MET A 126 14.21 4.39 2.77
CA MET A 126 13.90 5.61 2.02
C MET A 126 13.05 6.56 2.85
N MET A 127 12.01 6.04 3.51
CA MET A 127 11.08 6.86 4.29
C MET A 127 11.75 7.51 5.50
N GLU A 128 12.72 6.85 6.12
CA GLU A 128 13.53 7.47 7.16
C GLU A 128 14.33 8.69 6.67
N GLU A 129 14.90 8.62 5.46
CA GLU A 129 15.62 9.75 4.87
C GLU A 129 14.66 10.90 4.50
N ILE A 130 13.47 10.60 3.97
CA ILE A 130 12.43 11.60 3.71
C ILE A 130 11.98 12.28 5.02
N LYS A 131 11.81 11.50 6.09
CA LYS A 131 11.48 12.02 7.42
C LYS A 131 12.57 12.95 7.96
N LYS A 132 13.83 12.52 7.91
CA LYS A 132 14.98 13.32 8.35
C LYS A 132 15.07 14.64 7.58
N ALA A 133 14.76 14.63 6.30
CA ALA A 133 14.74 15.83 5.46
C ALA A 133 13.63 16.82 5.82
N GLY A 134 12.62 16.43 6.60
CA GLY A 134 11.57 17.31 7.11
C GLY A 134 10.62 17.86 6.05
N ILE A 135 10.56 17.22 4.86
CA ILE A 135 9.77 17.70 3.70
C ILE A 135 8.30 17.29 3.73
N LEU A 136 7.90 16.48 4.71
CA LEU A 136 6.50 16.05 4.84
C LEU A 136 5.65 17.12 5.51
N VAL A 137 4.39 17.20 5.12
CA VAL A 137 3.34 18.04 5.73
C VAL A 137 2.07 17.23 5.87
N ASP A 138 1.42 17.36 7.02
CA ASP A 138 0.15 16.68 7.29
C ASP A 138 -0.97 17.26 6.44
N LYS A 139 -1.83 16.38 5.99
CA LYS A 139 -3.00 16.70 5.17
C LYS A 139 -4.22 15.88 5.57
N GLU A 140 -5.37 16.44 5.19
CA GLU A 140 -6.65 15.76 5.24
C GLU A 140 -7.26 15.77 3.84
N LEU A 141 -7.96 14.72 3.48
CA LEU A 141 -8.77 14.67 2.28
C LEU A 141 -10.21 14.99 2.65
N ASN A 142 -10.68 16.12 2.22
CA ASN A 142 -12.05 16.58 2.41
C ASN A 142 -12.80 16.51 1.08
N LEU A 143 -14.02 15.98 1.12
CA LEU A 143 -14.95 16.02 0.00
C LEU A 143 -16.05 17.05 0.30
N LYS A 144 -16.20 18.03 -0.57
CA LYS A 144 -17.30 18.99 -0.50
C LYS A 144 -18.46 18.50 -1.36
N VAL A 145 -19.62 18.28 -0.72
CA VAL A 145 -20.87 17.89 -1.39
C VAL A 145 -21.91 18.95 -1.07
N GLY A 146 -22.21 19.84 -2.04
CA GLY A 146 -23.06 21.01 -1.79
C GLY A 146 -22.38 21.98 -0.83
N GLU A 147 -23.04 22.27 0.30
CA GLU A 147 -22.49 23.13 1.37
C GLU A 147 -21.79 22.34 2.48
N GLU A 148 -21.88 21.02 2.48
CA GLU A 148 -21.31 20.16 3.51
C GLU A 148 -19.90 19.68 3.14
N ASN A 149 -19.02 19.61 4.16
CA ASN A 149 -17.67 19.07 4.04
C ASN A 149 -17.59 17.72 4.78
N TYR A 150 -17.19 16.69 4.07
CA TYR A 150 -16.94 15.36 4.63
C TYR A 150 -15.44 15.08 4.66
N VAL A 151 -14.91 14.75 5.83
CA VAL A 151 -13.53 14.29 5.96
C VAL A 151 -13.48 12.82 5.54
N LEU A 152 -12.90 12.54 4.38
CA LEU A 152 -12.78 11.19 3.86
C LEU A 152 -11.61 10.43 4.49
N ILE A 153 -10.45 11.07 4.57
CA ILE A 153 -9.23 10.49 5.12
C ILE A 153 -8.47 11.58 5.86
N LYS A 154 -7.99 11.25 7.06
CA LYS A 154 -7.12 12.10 7.88
C LYS A 154 -5.93 11.31 8.42
N GLY A 155 -4.93 11.99 8.94
CA GLY A 155 -3.76 11.35 9.54
C GLY A 155 -2.78 10.83 8.50
N PHE A 156 -2.62 11.53 7.39
CA PHE A 156 -1.62 11.26 6.38
C PHE A 156 -0.79 12.52 6.06
N SER A 157 0.37 12.31 5.49
CA SER A 157 1.26 13.37 5.05
C SER A 157 1.54 13.27 3.55
N ILE A 158 1.91 14.40 2.95
CA ILE A 158 2.39 14.50 1.57
C ILE A 158 3.72 15.26 1.55
N VAL A 159 4.48 15.14 0.47
CA VAL A 159 5.67 15.97 0.26
C VAL A 159 5.26 17.41 -0.06
N SER A 160 5.83 18.36 0.68
CA SER A 160 5.71 19.80 0.40
C SER A 160 6.73 20.21 -0.66
N LYS A 161 6.26 20.73 -1.81
CA LYS A 161 7.14 21.25 -2.86
C LYS A 161 8.01 22.42 -2.39
N SER A 162 7.48 23.30 -1.52
CA SER A 162 8.28 24.41 -0.98
C SER A 162 9.43 23.89 -0.12
N LYS A 163 9.15 23.00 0.85
CA LYS A 163 10.20 22.43 1.68
C LYS A 163 11.22 21.59 0.88
N LEU A 164 10.77 20.91 -0.18
CA LEU A 164 11.66 20.18 -1.09
C LEU A 164 12.64 21.13 -1.79
N ASN A 165 12.18 22.31 -2.22
CA ASN A 165 13.00 23.33 -2.87
C ASN A 165 13.97 24.05 -1.88
N GLU A 166 13.72 23.98 -0.59
CA GLU A 166 14.54 24.56 0.47
C GLU A 166 15.64 23.62 0.98
N LEU A 167 15.70 22.37 0.46
CA LEU A 167 16.73 21.41 0.83
C LEU A 167 18.12 21.89 0.38
N ASP A 168 19.12 21.58 1.20
CA ASP A 168 20.51 21.81 0.85
C ASP A 168 20.98 20.92 -0.32
N ASP A 169 22.01 21.38 -1.03
CA ASP A 169 22.55 20.69 -2.21
C ASP A 169 23.00 19.26 -1.92
N LYS A 170 23.54 19.00 -0.73
CA LYS A 170 24.02 17.67 -0.33
C LYS A 170 22.84 16.69 -0.22
N THR A 171 21.76 17.11 0.42
CA THR A 171 20.54 16.31 0.57
C THR A 171 19.87 16.09 -0.78
N LEU A 172 19.77 17.12 -1.62
CA LEU A 172 19.25 17.00 -2.99
C LEU A 172 20.08 16.02 -3.83
N ALA A 173 21.42 16.16 -3.79
CA ALA A 173 22.31 15.25 -4.51
C ALA A 173 22.15 13.78 -4.03
N MET A 174 21.98 13.55 -2.74
CA MET A 174 21.73 12.24 -2.17
C MET A 174 20.39 11.68 -2.65
N PHE A 175 19.32 12.49 -2.65
CA PHE A 175 18.00 12.08 -3.13
C PHE A 175 18.03 11.69 -4.62
N VAL A 176 18.75 12.44 -5.44
CA VAL A 176 18.92 12.14 -6.87
C VAL A 176 19.70 10.83 -7.07
N ARG A 177 20.85 10.68 -6.41
CA ARG A 177 21.73 9.51 -6.54
C ARG A 177 21.07 8.21 -6.09
N ASN A 178 20.23 8.28 -5.04
CA ASN A 178 19.51 7.12 -4.50
C ASN A 178 18.15 6.89 -5.18
N GLY A 179 17.77 7.71 -6.18
CA GLY A 179 16.52 7.58 -6.89
C GLY A 179 15.28 8.07 -6.12
N TYR A 180 15.45 8.65 -4.92
CA TYR A 180 14.33 9.12 -4.09
C TYR A 180 13.59 10.29 -4.73
N MET A 181 14.30 11.16 -5.45
CA MET A 181 13.67 12.26 -6.20
C MET A 181 12.64 11.75 -7.22
N ASN A 182 12.95 10.65 -7.92
CA ASN A 182 12.01 10.04 -8.86
C ASN A 182 10.74 9.55 -8.15
N LEU A 183 10.88 8.90 -6.99
CA LEU A 183 9.75 8.41 -6.20
C LEU A 183 8.92 9.55 -5.60
N ILE A 184 9.56 10.65 -5.18
CA ILE A 184 8.88 11.88 -4.76
C ILE A 184 8.05 12.47 -5.92
N ASN A 185 8.60 12.50 -7.13
CA ASN A 185 7.88 12.98 -8.30
C ASN A 185 6.67 12.09 -8.65
N ILE A 186 6.81 10.76 -8.54
CA ILE A 186 5.71 9.80 -8.71
C ILE A 186 4.61 10.09 -7.68
N HIS A 187 4.97 10.25 -6.40
CA HIS A 187 4.03 10.63 -5.35
C HIS A 187 3.30 11.93 -5.68
N LEU A 188 4.03 13.01 -5.99
CA LEU A 188 3.44 14.31 -6.29
C LEU A 188 2.50 14.26 -7.51
N SER A 189 2.86 13.50 -8.54
CA SER A 189 2.02 13.31 -9.72
C SER A 189 0.74 12.54 -9.39
N SER A 190 0.83 11.53 -8.50
CA SER A 190 -0.32 10.72 -8.10
C SER A 190 -1.41 11.50 -7.35
N LEU A 191 -1.07 12.66 -6.77
CA LEU A 191 -2.03 13.49 -6.03
C LEU A 191 -3.17 14.01 -6.93
N GLY A 192 -2.94 14.11 -8.23
CA GLY A 192 -4.00 14.43 -9.21
C GLY A 192 -5.16 13.41 -9.20
N ASN A 193 -4.91 12.17 -8.81
CA ASN A 193 -5.93 11.12 -8.75
C ASN A 193 -6.97 11.33 -7.65
N PHE A 194 -6.75 12.25 -6.68
CA PHE A 194 -7.76 12.56 -5.66
C PHE A 194 -9.09 13.00 -6.26
N GLN A 195 -9.09 13.78 -7.34
CA GLN A 195 -10.32 14.21 -8.00
C GLN A 195 -11.10 13.03 -8.59
N THR A 196 -10.39 12.11 -9.24
CA THR A 196 -10.97 10.89 -9.80
C THR A 196 -11.54 9.98 -8.71
N LEU A 197 -10.83 9.83 -7.59
CA LEU A 197 -11.29 9.05 -6.46
C LEU A 197 -12.54 9.68 -5.82
N ALA A 198 -12.54 11.00 -5.63
CA ALA A 198 -13.68 11.72 -5.09
C ALA A 198 -14.94 11.57 -5.97
N SER A 199 -14.80 11.67 -7.29
CA SER A 199 -15.94 11.50 -8.22
C SER A 199 -16.54 10.08 -8.17
N ARG A 200 -15.72 9.05 -7.95
CA ARG A 200 -16.20 7.66 -7.79
C ARG A 200 -17.03 7.45 -6.52
N ILE A 201 -16.74 8.21 -5.45
CA ILE A 201 -17.54 8.17 -4.21
C ILE A 201 -18.93 8.77 -4.45
N LEU A 202 -18.99 9.86 -5.23
CA LEU A 202 -20.24 10.58 -5.48
C LEU A 202 -21.16 9.87 -6.49
N SER A 203 -20.61 9.03 -7.35
CA SER A 203 -21.36 8.32 -8.41
C SER A 203 -21.97 6.99 -7.96
N LYS A 204 -21.72 6.56 -6.75
CA LYS A 204 -22.29 5.35 -6.11
C LYS A 204 -23.15 5.73 -4.90
#